data_8321272a76b64b481026a203c6471ebb
#
_entry.id   8321272a76b64b481026a203c6471ebb
#
_cell.length_a   1.000
_cell.length_b   1.000
_cell.length_c   1.000
_cell.angle_alpha   90.00
_cell.angle_beta   90.00
_cell.angle_gamma   90.00
#
_symmetry.space_group_name_H-M   'P 1'
#
loop_
_entity.id
_entity.type
_entity.pdbx_description
1 polymer ?
#
loop_
_entity_poly.entity_id
_entity_poly.type
_entity_poly.pdbx_seq_one_letter_code
_entity_poly.pdbx_strand_id
1 'polypeptide(L)'
;MLEHYLSLLIRSIFIENIALAFFLGMCTFLAVSKKVDTAIGLGIAVIVVQTITVPANNLIYQYLLKEGALSWLGLSDIDLTFIGLICYIGVIAAMVQILEMILDRYVPALYNALGVFLPLITVNCAILGGSLFMVERDYNFTESIVFGFGSGAGWALALVALAGIREKMKYADVPPGLRGLGITFMIAGLMAMAFMAFSGIQL
;
A
#
# COMPACT_ATOMS: atom_id res chain seq x y z
N MET A 1 -22.91 4.34 11.07
CA MET A 1 -22.41 3.95 9.75
C MET A 1 -21.35 4.93 9.24
N LEU A 2 -21.66 6.22 9.02
CA LEU A 2 -20.68 7.21 8.53
C LEU A 2 -19.49 7.37 9.49
N GLU A 3 -19.74 7.44 10.79
CA GLU A 3 -18.69 7.53 11.82
C GLU A 3 -17.74 6.34 11.77
N HIS A 4 -18.25 5.12 11.57
CA HIS A 4 -17.44 3.93 11.48
C HIS A 4 -16.47 3.96 10.27
N TYR A 5 -16.97 4.36 9.08
CA TYR A 5 -16.12 4.46 7.89
C TYR A 5 -15.10 5.60 7.99
N LEU A 6 -15.49 6.72 8.62
CA LEU A 6 -14.58 7.84 8.85
C LEU A 6 -13.48 7.46 9.85
N SER A 7 -13.85 6.79 10.94
CA SER A 7 -12.90 6.25 11.92
C SER A 7 -11.93 5.25 11.26
N LEU A 8 -12.45 4.31 10.45
CA LEU A 8 -11.63 3.35 9.70
C LEU A 8 -10.66 4.06 8.75
N LEU A 9 -11.12 5.11 8.04
CA LEU A 9 -10.29 5.89 7.14
C LEU A 9 -9.15 6.61 7.89
N ILE A 10 -9.46 7.33 8.95
CA ILE A 10 -8.46 8.06 9.73
C ILE A 10 -7.47 7.09 10.38
N ARG A 11 -7.97 5.98 10.91
CA ARG A 11 -7.16 4.93 11.51
C ARG A 11 -6.17 4.35 10.51
N SER A 12 -6.60 4.02 9.30
CA SER A 12 -5.75 3.43 8.26
C SER A 12 -4.70 4.42 7.70
N ILE A 13 -4.99 5.73 7.70
CA ILE A 13 -4.05 6.75 7.22
C ILE A 13 -2.97 7.05 8.27
N PHE A 14 -3.35 7.27 9.52
CA PHE A 14 -2.46 7.82 10.54
C PHE A 14 -2.00 6.80 11.58
N ILE A 15 -2.91 6.00 12.15
CA ILE A 15 -2.60 5.10 13.25
C ILE A 15 -1.97 3.81 12.73
N GLU A 16 -2.60 3.19 11.73
CA GLU A 16 -2.15 1.94 11.12
C GLU A 16 -1.53 2.19 9.75
N ASN A 17 -0.67 3.20 9.66
CA ASN A 17 0.03 3.51 8.43
C ASN A 17 0.92 2.34 8.02
N ILE A 18 0.60 1.72 6.88
CA ILE A 18 1.29 0.51 6.39
C ILE A 18 2.79 0.73 6.23
N ALA A 19 3.23 1.92 5.81
CA ALA A 19 4.65 2.22 5.64
C ALA A 19 5.38 2.37 6.98
N LEU A 20 4.81 3.13 7.91
CA LEU A 20 5.50 3.55 9.12
C LEU A 20 5.26 2.64 10.33
N ALA A 21 4.05 2.05 10.45
CA ALA A 21 3.74 1.14 11.55
C ALA A 21 4.22 -0.30 11.27
N PHE A 22 4.11 -0.75 10.01
CA PHE A 22 4.43 -2.13 9.64
C PHE A 22 5.67 -2.26 8.76
N PHE A 23 6.28 -1.16 8.34
CA PHE A 23 7.45 -1.13 7.45
C PHE A 23 7.24 -1.87 6.11
N LEU A 24 6.00 -1.92 5.62
CA LEU A 24 5.67 -2.57 4.37
C LEU A 24 5.88 -1.64 3.17
N GLY A 25 6.38 -2.21 2.08
CA GLY A 25 6.67 -1.46 0.86
C GLY A 25 7.92 -0.59 0.92
N MET A 26 8.84 -0.86 1.86
CA MET A 26 10.06 -0.07 2.05
C MET A 26 10.99 -0.07 0.84
N CYS A 27 10.98 -1.11 0.01
CA CYS A 27 11.80 -1.17 -1.20
C CYS A 27 11.49 0.00 -2.14
N THR A 28 10.21 0.17 -2.45
CA THR A 28 9.71 1.26 -3.31
C THR A 28 9.77 2.61 -2.59
N PHE A 29 9.45 2.62 -1.30
CA PHE A 29 9.47 3.80 -0.44
C PHE A 29 10.85 4.47 -0.42
N LEU A 30 11.91 3.71 -0.23
CA LEU A 30 13.28 4.22 -0.21
C LEU A 30 13.81 4.57 -1.60
N ALA A 31 13.46 3.77 -2.62
CA ALA A 31 13.95 3.96 -3.97
C ALA A 31 13.41 5.26 -4.60
N VAL A 32 12.11 5.55 -4.40
CA VAL A 32 11.40 6.65 -5.07
C VAL A 32 11.41 7.95 -4.28
N SER A 33 11.70 7.93 -2.98
CA SER A 33 11.72 9.13 -2.11
C SER A 33 12.88 10.11 -2.39
N LYS A 34 13.57 10.01 -3.53
CA LYS A 34 14.66 10.92 -3.91
C LYS A 34 14.19 12.26 -4.45
N LYS A 35 13.00 12.31 -5.06
CA LYS A 35 12.37 13.51 -5.64
C LYS A 35 10.90 13.53 -5.25
N VAL A 36 10.40 14.70 -4.87
CA VAL A 36 9.00 14.89 -4.46
C VAL A 36 8.03 14.62 -5.61
N ASP A 37 8.33 15.10 -6.83
CA ASP A 37 7.45 14.91 -8.00
C ASP A 37 7.23 13.42 -8.31
N THR A 38 8.30 12.63 -8.30
CA THR A 38 8.22 11.19 -8.54
C THR A 38 7.49 10.47 -7.40
N ALA A 39 7.69 10.92 -6.16
CA ALA A 39 7.00 10.38 -4.99
C ALA A 39 5.49 10.64 -5.04
N ILE A 40 5.06 11.82 -5.48
CA ILE A 40 3.64 12.15 -5.65
C ILE A 40 3.03 11.26 -6.74
N GLY A 41 3.68 11.14 -7.89
CA GLY A 41 3.18 10.32 -9.00
C GLY A 41 3.01 8.85 -8.61
N LEU A 42 4.01 8.27 -7.95
CA LEU A 42 3.93 6.89 -7.45
C LEU A 42 2.89 6.75 -6.32
N GLY A 43 2.81 7.74 -5.43
CA GLY A 43 1.82 7.77 -4.35
C GLY A 43 0.39 7.67 -4.89
N ILE A 44 0.06 8.46 -5.92
CA ILE A 44 -1.24 8.42 -6.59
C ILE A 44 -1.47 7.04 -7.24
N ALA A 45 -0.47 6.49 -7.92
CA ALA A 45 -0.57 5.17 -8.52
C ALA A 45 -0.86 4.08 -7.47
N VAL A 46 -0.18 4.10 -6.32
CA VAL A 46 -0.41 3.16 -5.22
C VAL A 46 -1.81 3.33 -4.63
N ILE A 47 -2.30 4.55 -4.43
CA ILE A 47 -3.68 4.80 -3.96
C ILE A 47 -4.69 4.16 -4.90
N VAL A 48 -4.57 4.39 -6.21
CA VAL A 48 -5.48 3.84 -7.22
C VAL A 48 -5.43 2.31 -7.22
N VAL A 49 -4.23 1.73 -7.30
CA VAL A 49 -4.05 0.28 -7.30
C VAL A 49 -4.64 -0.34 -6.04
N GLN A 50 -4.32 0.19 -4.86
CA GLN A 50 -4.76 -0.39 -3.59
C GLN A 50 -6.27 -0.27 -3.39
N THR A 51 -6.88 0.83 -3.83
CA THR A 51 -8.33 1.02 -3.80
C THR A 51 -9.08 0.01 -4.67
N ILE A 52 -8.46 -0.48 -5.74
CA ILE A 52 -9.09 -1.46 -6.66
C ILE A 52 -8.74 -2.89 -6.22
N THR A 53 -7.49 -3.15 -5.85
CA THR A 53 -7.01 -4.52 -5.56
C THR A 53 -7.53 -5.07 -4.25
N VAL A 54 -7.65 -4.24 -3.19
CA VAL A 54 -8.14 -4.73 -1.89
C VAL A 54 -9.57 -5.23 -1.96
N PRO A 55 -10.56 -4.49 -2.52
CA PRO A 55 -11.91 -5.02 -2.68
C PRO A 55 -12.00 -6.15 -3.72
N ALA A 56 -11.16 -6.16 -4.78
CA ALA A 56 -11.11 -7.28 -5.71
C ALA A 56 -10.65 -8.58 -5.02
N ASN A 57 -9.62 -8.49 -4.18
CA ASN A 57 -9.15 -9.61 -3.37
C ASN A 57 -10.19 -10.03 -2.31
N ASN A 58 -10.98 -9.08 -1.78
CA ASN A 58 -12.08 -9.38 -0.87
C ASN A 58 -13.16 -10.24 -1.56
N LEU A 59 -13.53 -9.90 -2.79
CA LEU A 59 -14.49 -10.72 -3.57
C LEU A 59 -13.96 -12.14 -3.78
N ILE A 60 -12.69 -12.28 -4.14
CA ILE A 60 -12.08 -13.59 -4.34
C ILE A 60 -12.03 -14.37 -3.02
N TYR A 61 -11.69 -13.72 -1.92
CA TYR A 61 -11.70 -14.34 -0.61
C TYR A 61 -13.10 -14.85 -0.25
N GLN A 62 -14.12 -14.01 -0.36
CA GLN A 62 -15.48 -14.36 0.04
C GLN A 62 -16.14 -15.41 -0.84
N TYR A 63 -15.88 -15.39 -2.17
CA TYR A 63 -16.54 -16.29 -3.13
C TYR A 63 -15.77 -17.56 -3.47
N LEU A 64 -14.44 -17.58 -3.26
CA LEU A 64 -13.59 -18.70 -3.68
C LEU A 64 -12.79 -19.33 -2.54
N LEU A 65 -12.27 -18.53 -1.62
CA LEU A 65 -11.29 -19.02 -0.64
C LEU A 65 -11.87 -19.30 0.75
N LYS A 66 -12.97 -18.64 1.11
CA LYS A 66 -13.60 -18.83 2.44
C LYS A 66 -14.14 -20.25 2.57
N GLU A 67 -14.01 -20.85 3.75
CA GLU A 67 -14.59 -22.16 4.05
C GLU A 67 -16.07 -22.18 3.70
N GLY A 68 -16.47 -23.16 2.89
CA GLY A 68 -17.85 -23.29 2.41
C GLY A 68 -18.24 -22.39 1.24
N ALA A 69 -17.34 -21.56 0.71
CA ALA A 69 -17.60 -20.73 -0.47
C ALA A 69 -17.93 -21.57 -1.72
N LEU A 70 -17.32 -22.76 -1.84
CA LEU A 70 -17.55 -23.70 -2.95
C LEU A 70 -18.71 -24.68 -2.70
N SER A 71 -19.54 -24.46 -1.68
CA SER A 71 -20.71 -25.33 -1.41
C SER A 71 -21.66 -25.48 -2.60
N TRP A 72 -21.74 -24.47 -3.49
CA TRP A 72 -22.50 -24.48 -4.72
C TRP A 72 -21.95 -25.44 -5.79
N LEU A 73 -20.67 -25.82 -5.70
CA LEU A 73 -20.00 -26.81 -6.58
C LEU A 73 -19.94 -28.23 -5.94
N GLY A 74 -20.49 -28.41 -4.73
CA GLY A 74 -20.46 -29.70 -4.03
C GLY A 74 -19.12 -30.06 -3.39
N LEU A 75 -18.19 -29.11 -3.26
CA LEU A 75 -16.83 -29.28 -2.73
C LEU A 75 -16.70 -28.54 -1.38
N SER A 76 -17.60 -28.83 -0.44
CA SER A 76 -17.70 -28.17 0.86
C SER A 76 -16.53 -28.45 1.82
N ASP A 77 -15.75 -29.50 1.58
CA ASP A 77 -14.70 -29.97 2.48
C ASP A 77 -13.28 -29.57 2.07
N ILE A 78 -13.14 -28.75 1.01
CA ILE A 78 -11.82 -28.32 0.53
C ILE A 78 -11.54 -26.91 1.06
N ASP A 79 -10.54 -26.80 1.95
CA ASP A 79 -9.99 -25.53 2.40
C ASP A 79 -8.94 -25.04 1.40
N LEU A 80 -9.27 -23.94 0.69
CA LEU A 80 -8.38 -23.31 -0.29
C LEU A 80 -7.63 -22.10 0.29
N THR A 81 -7.70 -21.87 1.59
CA THR A 81 -7.09 -20.71 2.26
C THR A 81 -5.58 -20.65 2.04
N PHE A 82 -4.91 -21.81 1.93
CA PHE A 82 -3.47 -21.89 1.69
C PHE A 82 -3.05 -21.32 0.31
N ILE A 83 -3.94 -21.34 -0.69
CA ILE A 83 -3.66 -20.77 -2.02
C ILE A 83 -3.93 -19.26 -2.05
N GLY A 84 -4.54 -18.72 -1.00
CA GLY A 84 -4.96 -17.31 -0.92
C GLY A 84 -3.85 -16.34 -1.25
N LEU A 85 -2.65 -16.53 -0.70
CA LEU A 85 -1.51 -15.68 -0.96
C LEU A 85 -1.15 -15.59 -2.44
N ILE A 86 -1.14 -16.74 -3.14
CA ILE A 86 -0.82 -16.81 -4.57
C ILE A 86 -1.91 -16.14 -5.40
N CYS A 87 -3.18 -16.34 -5.03
CA CYS A 87 -4.31 -15.71 -5.69
C CYS A 87 -4.25 -14.19 -5.54
N TYR A 88 -3.97 -13.67 -4.35
CA TYR A 88 -3.88 -12.21 -4.12
C TYR A 88 -2.74 -11.58 -4.93
N ILE A 89 -1.57 -12.19 -4.96
CA ILE A 89 -0.44 -11.72 -5.78
C ILE A 89 -0.81 -11.76 -7.27
N GLY A 90 -1.47 -12.81 -7.74
CA GLY A 90 -1.91 -12.94 -9.12
C GLY A 90 -2.90 -11.84 -9.54
N VAL A 91 -3.87 -11.51 -8.67
CA VAL A 91 -4.82 -10.43 -8.91
C VAL A 91 -4.14 -9.07 -8.91
N ILE A 92 -3.24 -8.82 -7.96
CA ILE A 92 -2.46 -7.58 -7.91
C ILE A 92 -1.65 -7.43 -9.20
N ALA A 93 -0.97 -8.49 -9.64
CA ALA A 93 -0.20 -8.47 -10.88
C ALA A 93 -1.06 -8.16 -12.11
N ALA A 94 -2.22 -8.80 -12.24
CA ALA A 94 -3.16 -8.56 -13.34
C ALA A 94 -3.69 -7.10 -13.35
N MET A 95 -4.06 -6.58 -12.17
CA MET A 95 -4.56 -5.20 -12.05
C MET A 95 -3.48 -4.16 -12.35
N VAL A 96 -2.26 -4.37 -11.88
CA VAL A 96 -1.14 -3.46 -12.17
C VAL A 96 -0.78 -3.52 -13.65
N GLN A 97 -0.81 -4.69 -14.30
CA GLN A 97 -0.57 -4.81 -15.74
C GLN A 97 -1.60 -4.04 -16.56
N ILE A 98 -2.88 -4.11 -16.18
CA ILE A 98 -3.94 -3.33 -16.81
C ILE A 98 -3.69 -1.83 -16.62
N LEU A 99 -3.32 -1.41 -15.41
CA LEU A 99 -3.00 -0.01 -15.12
C LEU A 99 -1.80 0.47 -15.94
N GLU A 100 -0.77 -0.36 -16.09
CA GLU A 100 0.41 -0.06 -16.89
C GLU A 100 0.04 0.19 -18.36
N MET A 101 -0.78 -0.67 -18.95
CA MET A 101 -1.28 -0.49 -20.31
C MET A 101 -2.14 0.78 -20.47
N ILE A 102 -2.93 1.12 -19.48
CA ILE A 102 -3.73 2.35 -19.47
C ILE A 102 -2.82 3.59 -19.39
N LEU A 103 -1.83 3.58 -18.50
CA LEU A 103 -0.90 4.70 -18.33
C LEU A 103 -0.04 4.93 -19.57
N ASP A 104 0.45 3.86 -20.18
CA ASP A 104 1.24 3.94 -21.43
C ASP A 104 0.43 4.61 -22.56
N ARG A 105 -0.86 4.28 -22.68
CA ARG A 105 -1.71 4.81 -23.74
C ARG A 105 -2.23 6.22 -23.49
N TYR A 106 -2.64 6.54 -22.25
CA TYR A 106 -3.35 7.79 -21.94
C TYR A 106 -2.48 8.86 -21.29
N VAL A 107 -1.45 8.47 -20.54
CA VAL A 107 -0.58 9.40 -19.81
C VAL A 107 0.89 8.99 -19.95
N PRO A 108 1.45 9.03 -21.17
CA PRO A 108 2.83 8.58 -21.43
C PRO A 108 3.88 9.39 -20.67
N ALA A 109 3.59 10.65 -20.33
CA ALA A 109 4.49 11.47 -19.51
C ALA A 109 4.68 10.89 -18.11
N LEU A 110 3.58 10.43 -17.46
CA LEU A 110 3.63 9.79 -16.15
C LEU A 110 4.24 8.38 -16.24
N TYR A 111 3.91 7.64 -17.30
CA TYR A 111 4.50 6.34 -17.58
C TYR A 111 6.04 6.43 -17.68
N ASN A 112 6.55 7.37 -18.45
CA ASN A 112 8.01 7.59 -18.59
C ASN A 112 8.67 8.10 -17.30
N ALA A 113 7.96 8.90 -16.50
CA ALA A 113 8.46 9.41 -15.23
C ALA A 113 8.54 8.31 -14.15
N LEU A 114 7.56 7.41 -14.12
CA LEU A 114 7.54 6.26 -13.20
C LEU A 114 8.46 5.12 -13.69
N GLY A 115 8.56 4.93 -15.02
CA GLY A 115 9.50 4.00 -15.65
C GLY A 115 9.55 2.62 -14.99
N VAL A 116 10.75 2.26 -14.52
CA VAL A 116 11.04 0.97 -13.88
C VAL A 116 10.29 0.76 -12.55
N PHE A 117 9.73 1.82 -11.96
CA PHE A 117 9.02 1.72 -10.68
C PHE A 117 7.60 1.17 -10.80
N LEU A 118 6.99 1.20 -11.99
CA LEU A 118 5.67 0.62 -12.21
C LEU A 118 5.63 -0.90 -11.95
N PRO A 119 6.52 -1.73 -12.51
CA PRO A 119 6.59 -3.16 -12.16
C PRO A 119 6.86 -3.43 -10.68
N LEU A 120 7.56 -2.51 -9.98
CA LEU A 120 7.80 -2.62 -8.55
C LEU A 120 6.52 -2.42 -7.71
N ILE A 121 5.46 -1.83 -8.27
CA ILE A 121 4.15 -1.75 -7.61
C ILE A 121 3.53 -3.16 -7.49
N THR A 122 3.70 -4.01 -8.49
CA THR A 122 3.17 -5.38 -8.51
C THR A 122 3.68 -6.22 -7.34
N VAL A 123 4.96 -6.11 -7.02
CA VAL A 123 5.60 -6.84 -5.91
C VAL A 123 5.70 -6.00 -4.64
N ASN A 124 4.92 -4.93 -4.52
CA ASN A 124 4.94 -4.05 -3.37
C ASN A 124 4.28 -4.71 -2.16
N CYS A 125 5.06 -4.95 -1.11
CA CYS A 125 4.59 -5.55 0.13
C CYS A 125 3.47 -4.75 0.80
N ALA A 126 3.36 -3.44 0.55
CA ALA A 126 2.28 -2.63 1.10
C ALA A 126 0.92 -2.98 0.48
N ILE A 127 0.88 -3.26 -0.82
CA ILE A 127 -0.36 -3.64 -1.51
C ILE A 127 -0.79 -5.05 -1.11
N LEU A 128 0.15 -5.97 -1.07
CA LEU A 128 -0.09 -7.32 -0.57
C LEU A 128 -0.52 -7.30 0.90
N GLY A 129 0.16 -6.52 1.73
CA GLY A 129 -0.17 -6.35 3.14
C GLY A 129 -1.57 -5.79 3.36
N GLY A 130 -2.01 -4.82 2.54
CA GLY A 130 -3.38 -4.32 2.57
C GLY A 130 -4.41 -5.42 2.31
N SER A 131 -4.14 -6.31 1.35
CA SER A 131 -5.02 -7.46 1.06
C SER A 131 -5.02 -8.50 2.20
N LEU A 132 -3.87 -8.75 2.83
CA LEU A 132 -3.77 -9.66 3.97
C LEU A 132 -4.48 -9.12 5.21
N PHE A 133 -4.28 -7.84 5.54
CA PHE A 133 -4.99 -7.20 6.67
C PHE A 133 -6.51 -7.15 6.47
N MET A 134 -6.97 -6.99 5.23
CA MET A 134 -8.39 -7.07 4.89
C MET A 134 -8.97 -8.45 5.23
N VAL A 135 -8.24 -9.53 4.92
CA VAL A 135 -8.65 -10.92 5.23
C VAL A 135 -8.58 -11.18 6.73
N GLU A 136 -7.48 -10.79 7.39
CA GLU A 136 -7.29 -10.99 8.83
C GLU A 136 -8.36 -10.32 9.68
N ARG A 137 -8.87 -9.17 9.23
CA ARG A 137 -9.90 -8.39 9.93
C ARG A 137 -11.32 -8.67 9.45
N ASP A 138 -11.50 -9.60 8.51
CA ASP A 138 -12.81 -10.00 7.94
C ASP A 138 -13.64 -8.79 7.47
N TYR A 139 -12.98 -7.83 6.77
CA TYR A 139 -13.67 -6.62 6.30
C TYR A 139 -14.72 -6.94 5.24
N ASN A 140 -15.86 -6.25 5.35
CA ASN A 140 -16.88 -6.25 4.32
C ASN A 140 -16.37 -5.56 3.05
N PHE A 141 -17.06 -5.77 1.93
CA PHE A 141 -16.69 -5.17 0.64
C PHE A 141 -16.53 -3.64 0.70
N THR A 142 -17.49 -2.94 1.36
CA THR A 142 -17.43 -1.48 1.52
C THR A 142 -16.27 -1.03 2.43
N GLU A 143 -16.04 -1.74 3.52
CA GLU A 143 -14.91 -1.51 4.41
C GLU A 143 -13.58 -1.73 3.70
N SER A 144 -13.51 -2.72 2.81
CA SER A 144 -12.34 -3.01 1.99
C SER A 144 -11.99 -1.86 1.03
N ILE A 145 -13.00 -1.19 0.45
CA ILE A 145 -12.79 0.01 -0.39
C ILE A 145 -12.22 1.15 0.45
N VAL A 146 -12.84 1.44 1.60
CA VAL A 146 -12.41 2.51 2.49
C VAL A 146 -11.01 2.25 3.04
N PHE A 147 -10.75 1.01 3.46
CA PHE A 147 -9.44 0.60 3.95
C PHE A 147 -8.37 0.63 2.85
N GLY A 148 -8.68 0.16 1.64
CA GLY A 148 -7.78 0.22 0.49
C GLY A 148 -7.38 1.65 0.15
N PHE A 149 -8.35 2.56 0.08
CA PHE A 149 -8.07 3.98 -0.14
C PHE A 149 -7.27 4.60 1.01
N GLY A 150 -7.68 4.36 2.26
CA GLY A 150 -7.02 4.93 3.44
C GLY A 150 -5.58 4.46 3.60
N SER A 151 -5.33 3.17 3.45
CA SER A 151 -3.99 2.59 3.56
C SER A 151 -3.06 3.05 2.43
N GLY A 152 -3.58 3.16 1.20
CA GLY A 152 -2.85 3.74 0.07
C GLY A 152 -2.52 5.22 0.28
N ALA A 153 -3.49 6.00 0.75
CA ALA A 153 -3.29 7.42 1.07
C ALA A 153 -2.28 7.62 2.21
N GLY A 154 -2.34 6.79 3.25
CA GLY A 154 -1.38 6.81 4.34
C GLY A 154 0.05 6.50 3.88
N TRP A 155 0.21 5.48 3.04
CA TRP A 155 1.50 5.12 2.45
C TRP A 155 2.05 6.24 1.56
N ALA A 156 1.21 6.84 0.71
CA ALA A 156 1.59 7.97 -0.15
C ALA A 156 1.96 9.22 0.66
N LEU A 157 1.22 9.53 1.72
CA LEU A 157 1.53 10.65 2.63
C LEU A 157 2.92 10.49 3.25
N ALA A 158 3.20 9.30 3.78
CA ALA A 158 4.51 8.99 4.37
C ALA A 158 5.63 9.09 3.33
N LEU A 159 5.39 8.60 2.09
CA LEU A 159 6.36 8.69 1.00
C LEU A 159 6.70 10.14 0.61
N VAL A 160 5.68 10.98 0.44
CA VAL A 160 5.86 12.39 0.11
C VAL A 160 6.56 13.14 1.24
N ALA A 161 6.21 12.87 2.49
CA ALA A 161 6.88 13.45 3.65
C ALA A 161 8.36 13.08 3.69
N LEU A 162 8.71 11.80 3.49
CA LEU A 162 10.09 11.35 3.41
C LEU A 162 10.85 12.01 2.24
N ALA A 163 10.21 12.11 1.07
CA ALA A 163 10.81 12.76 -0.09
C ALA A 163 11.12 14.22 0.17
N GLY A 164 10.20 14.98 0.80
CA GLY A 164 10.40 16.36 1.19
C GLY A 164 11.54 16.55 2.19
N ILE A 165 11.65 15.67 3.18
CA ILE A 165 12.76 15.69 4.14
C ILE A 165 14.08 15.41 3.42
N ARG A 166 14.14 14.39 2.56
CA ARG A 166 15.36 14.04 1.82
C ARG A 166 15.81 15.14 0.86
N GLU A 167 14.87 15.85 0.24
CA GLU A 167 15.19 16.97 -0.64
C GLU A 167 15.83 18.13 0.12
N LYS A 168 15.33 18.46 1.31
CA LYS A 168 15.95 19.45 2.21
C LYS A 168 17.32 18.99 2.74
N MET A 169 17.48 17.72 3.00
CA MET A 169 18.74 17.16 3.51
C MET A 169 19.89 17.16 2.51
N LYS A 170 19.65 17.40 1.23
CA LYS A 170 20.74 17.59 0.25
C LYS A 170 21.67 18.75 0.61
N TYR A 171 21.17 19.72 1.34
CA TYR A 171 21.91 20.91 1.78
C TYR A 171 22.51 20.77 3.18
N ALA A 172 22.27 19.65 3.88
CA ALA A 172 22.78 19.39 5.21
C ALA A 172 24.14 18.69 5.16
N ASP A 173 24.99 18.99 6.11
CA ASP A 173 26.30 18.32 6.27
C ASP A 173 26.10 16.99 7.00
N VAL A 174 25.98 15.92 6.23
CA VAL A 174 25.79 14.55 6.74
C VAL A 174 27.15 13.84 6.78
N PRO A 175 27.52 13.21 7.91
CA PRO A 175 28.73 12.43 8.02
C PRO A 175 28.86 11.38 6.91
N PRO A 176 30.06 11.18 6.33
CA PRO A 176 30.22 10.32 5.15
C PRO A 176 29.75 8.87 5.35
N GLY A 177 29.83 8.34 6.57
CA GLY A 177 29.37 6.98 6.89
C GLY A 177 27.83 6.79 6.91
N LEU A 178 27.08 7.89 7.01
CA LEU A 178 25.61 7.85 7.05
C LEU A 178 24.98 8.33 5.73
N ARG A 179 25.77 8.84 4.80
CA ARG A 179 25.26 9.35 3.52
C ARG A 179 24.53 8.23 2.73
N GLY A 180 23.37 8.56 2.18
CA GLY A 180 22.58 7.67 1.33
C GLY A 180 21.51 6.89 2.11
N LEU A 181 21.59 5.58 2.09
CA LEU A 181 20.57 4.72 2.71
C LEU A 181 20.53 4.84 4.25
N GLY A 182 21.68 4.98 4.91
CA GLY A 182 21.74 5.05 6.37
C GLY A 182 20.89 6.17 6.95
N ILE A 183 21.11 7.40 6.47
CA ILE A 183 20.33 8.55 6.94
C ILE A 183 18.85 8.43 6.58
N THR A 184 18.53 7.82 5.44
CA THR A 184 17.14 7.63 5.01
C THR A 184 16.40 6.68 5.94
N PHE A 185 17.05 5.59 6.37
CA PHE A 185 16.47 4.66 7.36
C PHE A 185 16.31 5.32 8.73
N MET A 186 17.27 6.11 9.16
CA MET A 186 17.14 6.86 10.41
C MET A 186 15.95 7.81 10.39
N ILE A 187 15.74 8.52 9.28
CA ILE A 187 14.59 9.42 9.12
C ILE A 187 13.30 8.64 9.11
N ALA A 188 13.24 7.53 8.37
CA ALA A 188 12.05 6.67 8.37
C ALA A 188 11.71 6.16 9.78
N GLY A 189 12.71 5.78 10.57
CA GLY A 189 12.53 5.39 11.97
C GLY A 189 12.03 6.54 12.85
N LEU A 190 12.57 7.75 12.69
CA LEU A 190 12.10 8.94 13.40
C LEU A 190 10.66 9.30 13.01
N MET A 191 10.32 9.20 11.73
CA MET A 191 8.95 9.37 11.26
C MET A 191 8.00 8.34 11.85
N ALA A 192 8.42 7.08 11.93
CA ALA A 192 7.64 6.01 12.56
C ALA A 192 7.35 6.32 14.04
N MET A 193 8.37 6.77 14.79
CA MET A 193 8.19 7.20 16.18
C MET A 193 7.25 8.40 16.30
N ALA A 194 7.33 9.37 15.39
CA ALA A 194 6.42 10.51 15.37
C ALA A 194 4.96 10.07 15.09
N PHE A 195 4.75 9.12 14.20
CA PHE A 195 3.42 8.57 13.91
C PHE A 195 2.86 7.70 15.05
N MET A 196 3.71 7.11 15.88
CA MET A 196 3.27 6.41 17.10
C MET A 196 2.56 7.34 18.09
N ALA A 197 2.79 8.64 18.03
CA ALA A 197 2.04 9.61 18.85
C ALA A 197 0.53 9.59 18.55
N PHE A 198 0.13 9.21 17.33
CA PHE A 198 -1.28 9.05 16.97
C PHE A 198 -1.90 7.75 17.50
N SER A 199 -1.12 6.76 17.89
CA SER A 199 -1.64 5.47 18.38
C SER A 199 -2.36 5.57 19.73
N GLY A 200 -2.15 6.66 20.48
CA GLY A 200 -2.87 6.96 21.72
C GLY A 200 -4.27 7.54 21.53
N ILE A 201 -4.66 7.86 20.30
CA ILE A 201 -5.99 8.40 19.99
C ILE A 201 -6.94 7.22 19.80
N GLN A 202 -7.85 7.05 20.73
CA GLN A 202 -8.95 6.07 20.59
C GLN A 202 -10.05 6.70 19.73
N LEU A 203 -10.14 6.25 18.49
CA LEU A 203 -11.17 6.61 17.51
C LEU A 203 -12.21 5.49 17.40
#